data_0529db8b5ae81b7fde96bc5ac4837c90
#
_entry.id   0529db8b5ae81b7fde96bc5ac4837c90
#
_cell.length_a   1.000
_cell.length_b   1.000
_cell.length_c   1.000
_cell.angle_alpha   90.00
_cell.angle_beta   90.00
_cell.angle_gamma   90.00
#
_symmetry.space_group_name_H-M   'P 1'
#
loop_
_entity.id
_entity.type
_entity.pdbx_description
1 polymer ?
#
loop_
_entity_poly.entity_id
_entity_poly.type
_entity_poly.pdbx_seq_one_letter_code
_entity_poly.pdbx_strand_id
1 'polypeptide(L)'
;MEQAARAAGAMLQSMMMGTGMLSKGFYEKYGKEALPIITDVMSRGGVETGKLMQQMMPVKDMNDIAERFKMMAPVMGLEMEVVESSGDVFHIKMSRCPLGIEGTSLELCEALMSQDANMIGTALGQDVEMKILKSVAVGDKECEIIFSKK
;
A
#
# COMPACT_ATOMS: atom_id res chain seq x y z
N MET A 1 18.44 -20.37 -1.71
CA MET A 1 17.26 -19.79 -1.06
C MET A 1 17.29 -18.27 -1.05
N GLU A 2 18.37 -17.65 -0.59
CA GLU A 2 18.49 -16.17 -0.54
C GLU A 2 18.41 -15.50 -1.92
N GLN A 3 19.06 -16.08 -2.92
CA GLN A 3 19.01 -15.57 -4.30
C GLN A 3 17.60 -15.65 -4.91
N ALA A 4 16.86 -16.72 -4.64
CA ALA A 4 15.48 -16.86 -5.10
C ALA A 4 14.54 -15.86 -4.41
N ALA A 5 14.74 -15.61 -3.11
CA ALA A 5 13.96 -14.60 -2.38
C ALA A 5 14.23 -13.17 -2.90
N ARG A 6 15.49 -12.83 -3.21
CA ARG A 6 15.86 -11.55 -3.82
C ARG A 6 15.25 -11.38 -5.21
N ALA A 7 15.26 -12.43 -6.03
CA ALA A 7 14.65 -12.40 -7.35
C ALA A 7 13.14 -12.20 -7.28
N ALA A 8 12.46 -12.90 -6.36
CA ALA A 8 11.04 -12.73 -6.13
C ALA A 8 10.70 -11.31 -5.65
N GLY A 9 11.50 -10.76 -4.74
CA GLY A 9 11.34 -9.39 -4.27
C GLY A 9 11.49 -8.36 -5.39
N ALA A 10 12.52 -8.48 -6.22
CA ALA A 10 12.72 -7.61 -7.38
C ALA A 10 11.57 -7.69 -8.38
N MET A 11 11.00 -8.88 -8.58
CA MET A 11 9.84 -9.09 -9.45
C MET A 11 8.59 -8.39 -8.87
N LEU A 12 8.34 -8.52 -7.57
CA LEU A 12 7.24 -7.83 -6.89
C LEU A 12 7.37 -6.32 -6.98
N GLN A 13 8.57 -5.77 -6.75
CA GLN A 13 8.83 -4.33 -6.94
C GLN A 13 8.54 -3.87 -8.37
N SER A 14 8.99 -4.64 -9.37
CA SER A 14 8.74 -4.33 -10.79
C SER A 14 7.23 -4.32 -11.09
N MET A 15 6.47 -5.25 -10.53
CA MET A 15 5.01 -5.29 -10.70
C MET A 15 4.31 -4.09 -10.04
N MET A 16 4.73 -3.72 -8.83
CA MET A 16 4.20 -2.54 -8.13
C MET A 16 4.48 -1.26 -8.92
N MET A 17 5.71 -1.09 -9.39
CA MET A 17 6.10 0.05 -10.21
C MET A 17 5.33 0.07 -11.54
N GLY A 18 5.15 -1.06 -12.18
CA GLY A 18 4.34 -1.19 -13.40
C GLY A 18 2.89 -0.74 -13.19
N THR A 19 2.28 -1.14 -12.09
CA THR A 19 0.93 -0.68 -11.71
C THR A 19 0.89 0.83 -11.49
N GLY A 20 1.86 1.38 -10.78
CA GLY A 20 1.96 2.82 -10.56
C GLY A 20 2.17 3.60 -11.85
N MET A 21 3.07 3.15 -12.71
CA MET A 21 3.35 3.79 -14.00
C MET A 21 2.14 3.75 -14.94
N LEU A 22 1.42 2.63 -15.00
CA LEU A 22 0.20 2.51 -15.78
C LEU A 22 -0.88 3.47 -15.27
N SER A 23 -1.07 3.52 -13.96
CA SER A 23 -2.02 4.43 -13.31
C SER A 23 -1.65 5.89 -13.52
N LYS A 24 -0.36 6.22 -13.45
CA LYS A 24 0.16 7.56 -13.75
C LYS A 24 -0.15 7.96 -15.20
N GLY A 25 0.16 7.09 -16.17
CA GLY A 25 -0.12 7.36 -17.58
C GLY A 25 -1.61 7.54 -17.86
N PHE A 26 -2.45 6.75 -17.22
CA PHE A 26 -3.90 6.86 -17.31
C PHE A 26 -4.41 8.18 -16.71
N TYR A 27 -3.90 8.55 -15.55
CA TYR A 27 -4.21 9.82 -14.89
C TYR A 27 -3.72 11.05 -15.69
N GLU A 28 -2.51 10.99 -16.26
CA GLU A 28 -1.97 12.06 -17.13
C GLU A 28 -2.84 12.27 -18.38
N LYS A 29 -3.39 11.19 -18.93
CA LYS A 29 -4.23 11.26 -20.14
C LYS A 29 -5.67 11.72 -19.86
N TYR A 30 -6.28 11.22 -18.80
CA TYR A 30 -7.72 11.42 -18.51
C TYR A 30 -7.98 12.34 -17.31
N GLY A 31 -6.94 12.79 -16.62
CA GLY A 31 -7.09 13.66 -15.46
C GLY A 31 -7.87 13.03 -14.31
N LYS A 32 -8.64 13.84 -13.61
CA LYS A 32 -9.42 13.41 -12.44
C LYS A 32 -10.49 12.36 -12.75
N GLU A 33 -10.92 12.22 -13.98
CA GLU A 33 -11.87 11.18 -14.40
C GLU A 33 -11.28 9.76 -14.25
N ALA A 34 -9.95 9.63 -14.28
CA ALA A 34 -9.28 8.36 -14.05
C ALA A 34 -9.36 7.89 -12.58
N LEU A 35 -9.46 8.82 -11.63
CA LEU A 35 -9.34 8.51 -10.19
C LEU A 35 -10.42 7.53 -9.69
N PRO A 36 -11.71 7.69 -9.99
CA PRO A 36 -12.73 6.73 -9.55
C PRO A 36 -12.48 5.32 -10.09
N ILE A 37 -11.99 5.22 -11.32
CA ILE A 37 -11.70 3.94 -11.98
C ILE A 37 -10.51 3.26 -11.28
N ILE A 38 -9.43 4.01 -11.06
CA ILE A 38 -8.24 3.50 -10.35
C ILE A 38 -8.62 3.07 -8.93
N THR A 39 -9.36 3.91 -8.20
CA THR A 39 -9.81 3.60 -6.85
C THR A 39 -10.66 2.33 -6.80
N ASP A 40 -11.61 2.15 -7.70
CA ASP A 40 -12.47 0.97 -7.74
C ASP A 40 -11.67 -0.31 -8.03
N VAL A 41 -10.79 -0.28 -9.02
CA VAL A 41 -9.97 -1.44 -9.40
C VAL A 41 -9.02 -1.81 -8.26
N MET A 42 -8.34 -0.83 -7.67
CA MET A 42 -7.40 -1.06 -6.58
C MET A 42 -8.11 -1.55 -5.32
N SER A 43 -9.28 -0.97 -5.00
CA SER A 43 -10.09 -1.41 -3.85
C SER A 43 -10.54 -2.87 -3.98
N ARG A 44 -11.02 -3.26 -5.16
CA ARG A 44 -11.38 -4.67 -5.42
C ARG A 44 -10.19 -5.61 -5.30
N GLY A 45 -9.04 -5.23 -5.85
CA GLY A 45 -7.79 -5.97 -5.68
C GLY A 45 -7.40 -6.12 -4.21
N GLY A 46 -7.54 -5.05 -3.43
CA GLY A 46 -7.31 -5.06 -1.99
C GLY A 46 -8.22 -6.05 -1.25
N VAL A 47 -9.53 -6.03 -1.56
CA VAL A 47 -10.49 -6.98 -0.97
C VAL A 47 -10.08 -8.44 -1.26
N GLU A 48 -9.74 -8.76 -2.50
CA GLU A 48 -9.33 -10.14 -2.85
C GLU A 48 -8.03 -10.54 -2.13
N THR A 49 -7.06 -9.63 -2.04
CA THR A 49 -5.82 -9.88 -1.28
C THR A 49 -6.11 -10.06 0.22
N GLY A 50 -7.01 -9.26 0.77
CA GLY A 50 -7.42 -9.36 2.18
C GLY A 50 -8.11 -10.70 2.51
N LYS A 51 -8.96 -11.19 1.62
CA LYS A 51 -9.57 -12.53 1.73
C LYS A 51 -8.51 -13.64 1.74
N LEU A 52 -7.54 -13.53 0.84
CA LEU A 52 -6.43 -14.47 0.77
C LEU A 52 -5.61 -14.43 2.07
N MET A 53 -5.36 -13.24 2.61
CA MET A 53 -4.67 -13.08 3.88
C MET A 53 -5.44 -13.72 5.03
N GLN A 54 -6.76 -13.56 5.09
CA GLN A 54 -7.60 -14.24 6.10
C GLN A 54 -7.44 -15.77 6.06
N GLN A 55 -7.34 -16.33 4.88
CA GLN A 55 -7.24 -17.78 4.70
C GLN A 55 -5.86 -18.33 5.02
N MET A 56 -4.80 -17.65 4.58
CA MET A 56 -3.42 -18.14 4.66
C MET A 56 -2.65 -17.64 5.88
N MET A 57 -2.94 -16.42 6.31
CA MET A 57 -2.21 -15.74 7.38
C MET A 57 -3.17 -14.90 8.22
N PRO A 58 -4.10 -15.52 8.96
CA PRO A 58 -5.12 -14.79 9.70
C PRO A 58 -4.49 -13.78 10.67
N VAL A 59 -5.13 -12.63 10.78
CA VAL A 59 -4.72 -11.51 11.64
C VAL A 59 -5.87 -11.15 12.59
N LYS A 60 -5.54 -10.70 13.80
CA LYS A 60 -6.51 -10.37 14.85
C LYS A 60 -6.70 -8.87 15.01
N ASP A 61 -5.62 -8.12 14.85
CA ASP A 61 -5.60 -6.68 15.07
C ASP A 61 -4.52 -5.98 14.22
N MET A 62 -4.36 -4.67 14.39
CA MET A 62 -3.36 -3.89 13.65
C MET A 62 -1.91 -4.25 14.00
N ASN A 63 -1.64 -4.81 15.20
CA ASN A 63 -0.30 -5.31 15.52
C ASN A 63 0.08 -6.48 14.60
N ASP A 64 -0.84 -7.42 14.39
CA ASP A 64 -0.60 -8.54 13.47
C ASP A 64 -0.36 -8.05 12.05
N ILE A 65 -1.11 -7.04 11.60
CA ILE A 65 -0.88 -6.38 10.30
C ILE A 65 0.54 -5.80 10.26
N ALA A 66 0.94 -5.04 11.26
CA ALA A 66 2.28 -4.45 11.34
C ALA A 66 3.38 -5.50 11.25
N GLU A 67 3.24 -6.62 11.96
CA GLU A 67 4.22 -7.72 11.92
C GLU A 67 4.29 -8.37 10.51
N ARG A 68 3.15 -8.52 9.82
CA ARG A 68 3.16 -9.02 8.43
C ARG A 68 3.87 -8.06 7.48
N PHE A 69 3.60 -6.76 7.60
CA PHE A 69 4.29 -5.74 6.81
C PHE A 69 5.80 -5.69 7.09
N LYS A 70 6.21 -5.74 8.36
CA LYS A 70 7.64 -5.81 8.74
C LYS A 70 8.34 -7.01 8.12
N MET A 71 7.68 -8.17 8.10
CA MET A 71 8.23 -9.39 7.52
C MET A 71 8.34 -9.31 6.00
N MET A 72 7.35 -8.71 5.34
CA MET A 72 7.30 -8.62 3.88
C MET A 72 8.13 -7.48 3.31
N ALA A 73 8.28 -6.38 4.03
CA ALA A 73 8.98 -5.19 3.55
C ALA A 73 10.39 -5.48 3.02
N PRO A 74 11.27 -6.22 3.72
CA PRO A 74 12.60 -6.56 3.21
C PRO A 74 12.55 -7.44 1.97
N VAL A 75 11.60 -8.38 1.89
CA VAL A 75 11.42 -9.26 0.73
C VAL A 75 11.04 -8.43 -0.51
N MET A 76 10.21 -7.42 -0.32
CA MET A 76 9.79 -6.50 -1.37
C MET A 76 10.79 -5.36 -1.61
N GLY A 77 11.90 -5.31 -0.85
CA GLY A 77 12.89 -4.24 -0.93
C GLY A 77 12.35 -2.87 -0.53
N LEU A 78 11.33 -2.85 0.31
CA LEU A 78 10.75 -1.62 0.87
C LEU A 78 11.53 -1.18 2.10
N GLU A 79 11.95 0.08 2.11
CA GLU A 79 12.54 0.73 3.28
C GLU A 79 11.39 1.33 4.10
N MET A 80 10.86 0.51 5.00
CA MET A 80 9.70 0.86 5.83
C MET A 80 10.11 0.95 7.30
N GLU A 81 9.68 2.03 7.96
CA GLU A 81 9.77 2.22 9.41
C GLU A 81 8.37 2.15 10.01
N VAL A 82 8.18 1.33 11.04
CA VAL A 82 6.96 1.35 11.85
C VAL A 82 7.12 2.37 12.95
N VAL A 83 6.36 3.46 12.87
CA VAL A 83 6.39 4.57 13.83
C VAL A 83 5.58 4.22 15.07
N GLU A 84 4.39 3.65 14.85
CA GLU A 84 3.49 3.21 15.91
C GLU A 84 2.74 1.96 15.46
N SER A 85 2.56 1.05 16.39
CA SER A 85 1.75 -0.15 16.21
C SER A 85 1.01 -0.46 17.51
N SER A 86 -0.31 -0.53 17.42
CA SER A 86 -1.20 -0.92 18.51
C SER A 86 -2.29 -1.85 17.98
N GLY A 87 -3.21 -2.30 18.82
CA GLY A 87 -4.36 -3.06 18.34
C GLY A 87 -5.26 -2.32 17.35
N ASP A 88 -5.24 -0.99 17.39
CA ASP A 88 -6.14 -0.13 16.62
C ASP A 88 -5.46 0.72 15.54
N VAL A 89 -4.14 0.89 15.63
CA VAL A 89 -3.36 1.80 14.77
C VAL A 89 -2.12 1.11 14.21
N PHE A 90 -1.88 1.37 12.93
CA PHE A 90 -0.65 1.01 12.23
C PHE A 90 -0.13 2.24 11.47
N HIS A 91 0.98 2.81 11.93
CA HIS A 91 1.58 4.03 11.41
C HIS A 91 2.97 3.74 10.85
N ILE A 92 3.17 4.06 9.59
CA ILE A 92 4.41 3.77 8.85
C ILE A 92 4.99 4.99 8.15
N LYS A 93 6.30 4.93 7.94
CA LYS A 93 7.06 5.80 7.03
C LYS A 93 7.81 4.99 6.01
N MET A 94 7.95 5.51 4.81
CA MET A 94 8.75 4.94 3.74
C MET A 94 9.59 6.03 3.07
N SER A 95 10.86 5.74 2.84
CA SER A 95 11.81 6.71 2.25
C SER A 95 11.63 6.89 0.74
N ARG A 96 11.00 5.92 0.07
CA ARG A 96 10.78 5.93 -1.39
C ARG A 96 9.35 5.52 -1.73
N CYS A 97 8.86 6.02 -2.86
CA CYS A 97 7.59 5.58 -3.42
C CYS A 97 7.79 4.27 -4.22
N PRO A 98 7.20 3.15 -3.78
CA PRO A 98 7.34 1.88 -4.51
C PRO A 98 6.55 1.85 -5.82
N LEU A 99 5.66 2.82 -6.04
CA LEU A 99 4.76 2.89 -7.19
C LEU A 99 5.30 3.76 -8.33
N GLY A 100 6.38 4.52 -8.10
CA GLY A 100 6.97 5.38 -9.14
C GLY A 100 6.06 6.51 -9.60
N ILE A 101 5.25 7.08 -8.69
CA ILE A 101 4.29 8.15 -9.00
C ILE A 101 4.75 9.53 -8.54
N GLU A 102 6.04 9.73 -8.36
CA GLU A 102 6.62 11.03 -8.01
C GLU A 102 6.21 12.10 -9.01
N GLY A 103 5.94 13.30 -8.51
CA GLY A 103 5.53 14.44 -9.33
C GLY A 103 4.10 14.38 -9.86
N THR A 104 3.24 13.59 -9.24
CA THR A 104 1.82 13.48 -9.59
C THR A 104 0.92 14.25 -8.62
N SER A 105 0.06 13.58 -7.89
CA SER A 105 -0.88 14.18 -6.96
C SER A 105 -1.16 13.30 -5.75
N LEU A 106 -1.66 13.91 -4.68
CA LEU A 106 -2.12 13.19 -3.50
C LEU A 106 -3.31 12.30 -3.84
N GLU A 107 -4.23 12.79 -4.66
CA GLU A 107 -5.42 12.04 -5.07
C GLU A 107 -5.07 10.75 -5.83
N LEU A 108 -4.04 10.76 -6.66
CA LEU A 108 -3.56 9.54 -7.33
C LEU A 108 -2.93 8.58 -6.32
N CYS A 109 -2.15 9.10 -5.38
CA CYS A 109 -1.58 8.32 -4.28
C CYS A 109 -2.69 7.64 -3.46
N GLU A 110 -3.70 8.39 -3.04
CA GLU A 110 -4.87 7.87 -2.31
C GLU A 110 -5.63 6.80 -3.11
N ALA A 111 -5.86 7.04 -4.40
CA ALA A 111 -6.53 6.09 -5.29
C ALA A 111 -5.78 4.75 -5.36
N LEU A 112 -4.46 4.77 -5.50
CA LEU A 112 -3.62 3.57 -5.52
C LEU A 112 -3.56 2.89 -4.15
N MET A 113 -3.41 3.66 -3.07
CA MET A 113 -3.34 3.15 -1.69
C MET A 113 -4.67 2.63 -1.16
N SER A 114 -5.78 2.85 -1.87
CA SER A 114 -7.06 2.23 -1.55
C SER A 114 -6.98 0.70 -1.53
N GLN A 115 -6.04 0.10 -2.27
CA GLN A 115 -5.73 -1.32 -2.20
C GLN A 115 -5.32 -1.73 -0.79
N ASP A 116 -4.39 -1.00 -0.18
CA ASP A 116 -3.87 -1.35 1.15
C ASP A 116 -4.93 -1.19 2.23
N ALA A 117 -5.70 -0.10 2.20
CA ALA A 117 -6.78 0.13 3.16
C ALA A 117 -7.86 -0.98 3.08
N ASN A 118 -8.26 -1.37 1.87
CA ASN A 118 -9.24 -2.44 1.67
C ASN A 118 -8.69 -3.82 1.99
N MET A 119 -7.42 -4.08 1.70
CA MET A 119 -6.74 -5.32 2.08
C MET A 119 -6.70 -5.48 3.59
N ILE A 120 -6.26 -4.44 4.31
CA ILE A 120 -6.19 -4.45 5.78
C ILE A 120 -7.59 -4.59 6.38
N GLY A 121 -8.55 -3.80 5.93
CA GLY A 121 -9.93 -3.85 6.41
C GLY A 121 -10.57 -5.22 6.20
N THR A 122 -10.40 -5.81 5.03
CA THR A 122 -10.91 -7.16 4.72
C THR A 122 -10.22 -8.22 5.58
N ALA A 123 -8.89 -8.15 5.72
CA ALA A 123 -8.13 -9.09 6.54
C ALA A 123 -8.56 -9.07 8.01
N LEU A 124 -8.88 -7.89 8.55
CA LEU A 124 -9.37 -7.71 9.92
C LEU A 124 -10.88 -7.95 10.09
N GLY A 125 -11.63 -7.99 8.99
CA GLY A 125 -13.09 -8.08 9.04
C GLY A 125 -13.78 -6.84 9.59
N GLN A 126 -13.18 -5.65 9.41
CA GLN A 126 -13.73 -4.37 9.87
C GLN A 126 -13.24 -3.19 9.04
N ASP A 127 -13.95 -2.07 9.13
CA ASP A 127 -13.60 -0.86 8.40
C ASP A 127 -12.31 -0.23 8.94
N VAL A 128 -11.48 0.20 8.00
CA VAL A 128 -10.19 0.85 8.27
C VAL A 128 -10.18 2.22 7.60
N GLU A 129 -9.77 3.22 8.34
CA GLU A 129 -9.46 4.55 7.82
C GLU A 129 -7.96 4.63 7.46
N MET A 130 -7.66 5.25 6.35
CA MET A 130 -6.30 5.55 5.92
C MET A 130 -6.12 7.07 5.84
N LYS A 131 -5.03 7.55 6.44
CA LYS A 131 -4.59 8.95 6.32
C LYS A 131 -3.18 9.01 5.78
N ILE A 132 -2.99 9.71 4.67
CA ILE A 132 -1.67 10.00 4.11
C ILE A 132 -1.26 11.37 4.64
N LEU A 133 -0.27 11.41 5.54
CA LEU A 133 0.24 12.64 6.14
C LEU A 133 1.28 13.31 5.25
N LYS A 134 2.11 12.49 4.57
CA LYS A 134 3.14 12.93 3.63
C LYS A 134 3.19 11.96 2.46
N SER A 135 3.49 12.47 1.29
CA SER A 135 3.63 11.65 0.08
C SER A 135 4.76 12.15 -0.81
N VAL A 136 5.65 11.24 -1.17
CA VAL A 136 6.68 11.49 -2.18
C VAL A 136 6.05 11.87 -3.53
N ALA A 137 4.82 11.45 -3.81
CA ALA A 137 4.08 11.82 -5.01
C ALA A 137 3.90 13.34 -5.18
N VAL A 138 3.80 14.08 -4.09
CA VAL A 138 3.65 15.55 -4.08
C VAL A 138 4.93 16.30 -3.68
N GLY A 139 6.07 15.61 -3.61
CA GLY A 139 7.38 16.22 -3.37
C GLY A 139 7.85 16.17 -1.92
N ASP A 140 7.15 15.49 -1.02
CA ASP A 140 7.65 15.24 0.33
C ASP A 140 8.87 14.31 0.26
N LYS A 141 9.74 14.39 1.26
CA LYS A 141 10.96 13.57 1.33
C LYS A 141 10.69 12.11 1.65
N GLU A 142 9.54 11.83 2.24
CA GLU A 142 9.11 10.49 2.66
C GLU A 142 7.60 10.35 2.52
N CYS A 143 7.12 9.12 2.46
CA CYS A 143 5.70 8.81 2.66
C CYS A 143 5.45 8.55 4.15
N GLU A 144 4.34 9.05 4.66
CA GLU A 144 3.89 8.81 6.03
C GLU A 144 2.39 8.52 6.03
N ILE A 145 2.02 7.34 6.49
CA ILE A 145 0.66 6.81 6.35
C ILE A 145 0.22 6.20 7.67
N ILE A 146 -1.03 6.49 8.05
CA ILE A 146 -1.69 5.90 9.22
C ILE A 146 -2.89 5.10 8.75
N PHE A 147 -2.96 3.85 9.18
CA PHE A 147 -4.14 3.00 9.11
C PHE A 147 -4.72 2.86 10.51
N SER A 148 -6.00 3.09 10.67
CA SER A 148 -6.68 2.96 11.97
C SER A 148 -8.05 2.31 11.81
N LYS A 149 -8.45 1.54 12.82
CA LYS A 149 -9.83 1.04 12.90
C LYS A 149 -10.80 2.21 13.05
N LYS A 150 -11.90 2.13 12.33
CA LYS A 150 -13.00 3.07 12.49
C LYS A 150 -13.83 2.80 13.75
#